data_6496be839b0c2911aa7de214b9b27cc6
#
_entry.id   6496be839b0c2911aa7de214b9b27cc6
#
_cell.length_a   1.000
_cell.length_b   1.000
_cell.length_c   1.000
_cell.angle_alpha   90.00
_cell.angle_beta   90.00
_cell.angle_gamma   90.00
#
_symmetry.space_group_name_H-M   'P 1'
#
loop_
_entity.id
_entity.type
_entity.pdbx_description
1 polymer ?
#
loop_
_entity_poly.entity_id
_entity_poly.type
_entity_poly.pdbx_seq_one_letter_code
_entity_poly.pdbx_strand_id
1 'polypeptide(L)'
;MPIRVKLHGRLSIAAGSDEIEIPEKVRNVGDLLDVLMQKLGPEASKYIFDPGTRELSPSLILLVNGHSVKMLEGLKTPLMEKDAITIDSVDIMEIAGGG
;
A
#
# COMPACT_ATOMS: atom_id res chain seq x y z
N MET A 1 -7.39 -16.66 7.76
CA MET A 1 -7.23 -15.43 8.54
C MET A 1 -7.15 -14.24 7.60
N PRO A 2 -7.73 -13.09 7.96
CA PRO A 2 -7.63 -11.92 7.09
C PRO A 2 -6.20 -11.39 7.03
N ILE A 3 -5.87 -10.79 5.91
CA ILE A 3 -4.60 -10.09 5.76
C ILE A 3 -4.72 -8.76 6.52
N ARG A 4 -3.72 -8.46 7.33
CA ARG A 4 -3.65 -7.18 8.03
C ARG A 4 -2.75 -6.23 7.28
N VAL A 5 -3.25 -5.02 7.05
CA VAL A 5 -2.51 -3.97 6.37
C VAL A 5 -2.27 -2.84 7.36
N LYS A 6 -1.00 -2.57 7.64
CA LYS A 6 -0.62 -1.42 8.47
C LYS A 6 -0.35 -0.23 7.57
N LEU A 7 -0.95 0.90 7.92
CA LEU A 7 -0.82 2.14 7.17
C LEU A 7 -0.02 3.14 7.99
N HIS A 8 0.89 3.84 7.32
CA HIS A 8 1.73 4.84 7.96
C HIS A 8 1.71 6.15 7.18
N GLY A 9 2.16 7.21 7.83
CA GLY A 9 2.32 8.51 7.20
C GLY A 9 1.01 9.13 6.77
N ARG A 10 1.05 9.88 5.68
CA ARG A 10 -0.12 10.58 5.16
C ARG A 10 -1.23 9.64 4.75
N LEU A 11 -0.89 8.44 4.35
CA LEU A 11 -1.88 7.44 3.97
C LEU A 11 -2.75 7.05 5.16
N SER A 12 -2.17 6.87 6.33
CA SER A 12 -2.95 6.54 7.53
C SER A 12 -3.88 7.69 7.92
N ILE A 13 -3.42 8.92 7.74
CA ILE A 13 -4.24 10.12 8.02
C ILE A 13 -5.41 10.18 7.04
N ALA A 14 -5.14 10.01 5.75
CA ALA A 14 -6.18 10.06 4.72
C ALA A 14 -7.20 8.92 4.88
N ALA A 15 -6.74 7.77 5.34
CA ALA A 15 -7.59 6.60 5.56
C ALA A 15 -8.40 6.70 6.86
N GLY A 16 -7.94 7.52 7.80
CA GLY A 16 -8.56 7.61 9.12
C GLY A 16 -8.27 6.41 10.01
N SER A 17 -7.27 5.61 9.67
CA SER A 17 -6.92 4.41 10.41
C SER A 17 -5.48 4.02 10.11
N ASP A 18 -4.81 3.42 11.08
CA ASP A 18 -3.45 2.93 10.90
C ASP A 18 -3.38 1.41 10.69
N GLU A 19 -4.52 0.74 10.72
CA GLU A 19 -4.57 -0.71 10.46
C GLU A 19 -5.91 -1.07 9.87
N ILE A 20 -5.89 -1.91 8.84
CA ILE A 20 -7.10 -2.40 8.16
C ILE A 20 -6.97 -3.89 7.96
N GLU A 21 -8.06 -4.63 8.20
CA GLU A 21 -8.13 -6.04 7.88
C GLU A 21 -8.81 -6.24 6.52
N ILE A 22 -8.25 -7.12 5.72
CA ILE A 22 -8.78 -7.48 4.41
C ILE A 22 -9.28 -8.92 4.49
N PRO A 23 -10.58 -9.14 4.71
CA PRO A 23 -11.14 -10.49 4.78
C PRO A 23 -11.31 -11.14 3.41
N GLU A 24 -11.35 -10.34 2.37
CA GLU A 24 -11.51 -10.82 1.01
C GLU A 24 -10.29 -11.65 0.58
N LYS A 25 -10.52 -12.66 -0.24
CA LYS A 25 -9.43 -13.45 -0.81
C LYS A 25 -8.76 -12.63 -1.90
N VAL A 26 -7.47 -12.39 -1.72
CA VAL A 26 -6.64 -11.70 -2.70
C VAL A 26 -5.49 -12.62 -3.08
N ARG A 27 -5.13 -12.64 -4.35
CA ARG A 27 -4.10 -13.54 -4.87
C ARG A 27 -2.74 -12.87 -4.93
N ASN A 28 -2.73 -11.57 -5.07
CA ASN A 28 -1.49 -10.81 -5.23
C ASN A 28 -1.68 -9.39 -4.71
N VAL A 29 -0.59 -8.62 -4.75
CA VAL A 29 -0.59 -7.24 -4.27
C VAL A 29 -1.57 -6.37 -5.06
N GLY A 30 -1.68 -6.58 -6.38
CA GLY A 30 -2.63 -5.83 -7.19
C GLY A 30 -4.06 -6.01 -6.73
N ASP A 31 -4.48 -7.26 -6.48
CA ASP A 31 -5.82 -7.55 -5.95
C ASP A 31 -6.02 -6.88 -4.59
N LEU A 32 -5.01 -6.93 -3.73
CA LEU A 32 -5.07 -6.32 -2.41
C LEU A 32 -5.31 -4.82 -2.52
N LEU A 33 -4.57 -4.16 -3.40
CA LEU A 33 -4.70 -2.70 -3.57
C LEU A 33 -6.06 -2.31 -4.14
N ASP A 34 -6.63 -3.12 -5.04
CA ASP A 34 -7.97 -2.87 -5.55
C ASP A 34 -9.01 -2.88 -4.44
N VAL A 35 -8.96 -3.90 -3.57
CA VAL A 35 -9.85 -3.99 -2.42
C VAL A 35 -9.62 -2.83 -1.46
N LEU A 36 -8.35 -2.52 -1.20
CA LEU A 36 -7.97 -1.46 -0.28
C LEU A 36 -8.48 -0.10 -0.75
N MET A 37 -8.35 0.20 -2.04
CA MET A 37 -8.84 1.46 -2.60
C MET A 37 -10.35 1.59 -2.47
N GLN A 38 -11.09 0.51 -2.63
CA GLN A 38 -12.54 0.52 -2.44
C GLN A 38 -12.89 0.85 -0.99
N LYS A 39 -12.12 0.34 -0.05
CA LYS A 39 -12.38 0.56 1.38
C LYS A 39 -11.97 1.95 1.84
N LEU A 40 -10.87 2.47 1.30
CA LEU A 40 -10.31 3.75 1.74
C LEU A 40 -10.87 4.97 1.01
N GLY A 41 -11.36 4.79 -0.21
CA GLY A 41 -11.91 5.87 -1.00
C GLY A 41 -10.86 6.68 -1.76
N PRO A 42 -11.32 7.72 -2.51
CA PRO A 42 -10.46 8.43 -3.46
C PRO A 42 -9.33 9.24 -2.81
N GLU A 43 -9.56 9.76 -1.61
CA GLU A 43 -8.53 10.57 -0.94
C GLU A 43 -7.28 9.77 -0.62
N ALA A 44 -7.46 8.52 -0.19
CA ALA A 44 -6.33 7.65 0.12
C ALA A 44 -5.72 7.05 -1.16
N SER A 45 -6.54 6.79 -2.16
CA SER A 45 -6.10 6.14 -3.40
C SER A 45 -5.02 6.95 -4.12
N LYS A 46 -5.07 8.27 -4.05
CA LYS A 46 -4.07 9.12 -4.71
C LYS A 46 -2.66 8.98 -4.13
N TYR A 47 -2.56 8.46 -2.90
CA TYR A 47 -1.25 8.18 -2.29
C TYR A 47 -0.71 6.82 -2.70
N ILE A 48 -1.56 5.97 -3.25
CA ILE A 48 -1.18 4.61 -3.66
C ILE A 48 -0.77 4.56 -5.12
N PHE A 49 -1.57 5.13 -6.00
CA PHE A 49 -1.30 5.15 -7.44
C PHE A 49 -1.08 6.58 -7.93
N ASP A 50 -0.14 6.70 -8.85
CA ASP A 50 0.08 7.95 -9.56
C ASP A 50 -1.07 8.13 -10.56
N PRO A 51 -1.86 9.22 -10.47
CA PRO A 51 -3.00 9.40 -11.38
C PRO A 51 -2.58 9.58 -12.85
N GLY A 52 -1.35 10.01 -13.08
CA GLY A 52 -0.87 10.23 -14.45
C GLY A 52 -0.44 8.95 -15.14
N THR A 53 0.18 8.03 -14.43
CA THR A 53 0.76 6.82 -15.01
C THR A 53 0.00 5.54 -14.66
N ARG A 54 -0.85 5.58 -13.65
CA ARG A 54 -1.57 4.43 -13.09
C ARG A 54 -0.63 3.38 -12.49
N GLU A 55 0.60 3.75 -12.26
CA GLU A 55 1.56 2.91 -11.57
C GLU A 55 1.59 3.26 -10.09
N LEU A 56 2.23 2.41 -9.28
CA LEU A 56 2.41 2.71 -7.87
C LEU A 56 3.11 4.05 -7.73
N SER A 57 2.62 4.88 -6.80
CA SER A 57 3.24 6.16 -6.53
C SER A 57 4.72 5.96 -6.17
N PRO A 58 5.64 6.75 -6.72
CA PRO A 58 7.05 6.63 -6.36
C PRO A 58 7.33 6.92 -4.89
N SER A 59 6.43 7.61 -4.20
CA SER A 59 6.57 7.88 -2.77
C SER A 59 6.02 6.74 -1.91
N LEU A 60 5.41 5.73 -2.51
CA LEU A 60 4.81 4.63 -1.77
C LEU A 60 5.85 3.57 -1.45
N ILE A 61 5.84 3.13 -0.20
CA ILE A 61 6.61 2.00 0.26
C ILE A 61 5.61 0.92 0.65
N LEU A 62 5.67 -0.22 -0.02
CA LEU A 62 4.80 -1.34 0.28
C LEU A 62 5.66 -2.56 0.59
N LEU A 63 5.47 -3.09 1.78
CA LEU A 63 6.25 -4.23 2.27
C LEU A 63 5.33 -5.43 2.48
N VAL A 64 5.80 -6.58 2.04
CA VAL A 64 5.16 -7.87 2.32
C VAL A 64 6.12 -8.63 3.23
N ASN A 65 5.72 -8.84 4.47
CA ASN A 65 6.56 -9.48 5.49
C ASN A 65 7.94 -8.82 5.62
N GLY A 66 7.96 -7.49 5.52
CA GLY A 66 9.19 -6.71 5.63
C GLY A 66 9.99 -6.56 4.35
N HIS A 67 9.56 -7.18 3.25
CA HIS A 67 10.27 -7.10 1.96
C HIS A 67 9.54 -6.19 0.99
N SER A 68 10.25 -5.22 0.41
CA SER A 68 9.66 -4.31 -0.56
C SER A 68 9.16 -5.05 -1.79
N VAL A 69 7.95 -4.72 -2.24
CA VAL A 69 7.40 -5.32 -3.45
C VAL A 69 8.24 -5.00 -4.68
N LYS A 70 8.99 -3.90 -4.65
CA LYS A 70 9.89 -3.54 -5.74
C LYS A 70 11.04 -4.54 -5.88
N MET A 71 11.39 -5.20 -4.79
CA MET A 71 12.42 -6.25 -4.77
C MET A 71 11.82 -7.64 -5.05
N LEU A 72 10.50 -7.72 -5.10
CA LEU A 72 9.76 -8.94 -5.40
C LEU A 72 9.19 -8.84 -6.82
N GLU A 73 7.90 -9.07 -6.98
CA GLU A 73 7.27 -9.04 -8.30
C GLU A 73 6.30 -7.88 -8.47
N GLY A 74 6.46 -6.82 -7.69
CA GLY A 74 5.60 -5.64 -7.76
C GLY A 74 4.14 -6.01 -7.50
N LEU A 75 3.24 -5.57 -8.36
CA LEU A 75 1.81 -5.87 -8.23
C LEU A 75 1.48 -7.34 -8.40
N LYS A 76 2.36 -8.11 -9.04
CA LYS A 76 2.16 -9.54 -9.25
C LYS A 76 2.65 -10.38 -8.07
N THR A 77 3.26 -9.76 -7.06
CA THR A 77 3.73 -10.47 -5.88
C THR A 77 2.59 -11.28 -5.27
N PRO A 78 2.75 -12.61 -5.16
CA PRO A 78 1.69 -13.44 -4.60
C PRO A 78 1.52 -13.21 -3.11
N LEU A 79 0.29 -13.31 -2.64
CA LEU A 79 -0.04 -13.12 -1.24
C LEU A 79 -0.74 -14.35 -0.67
N MET A 80 -0.45 -14.63 0.60
CA MET A 80 -1.10 -15.67 1.37
C MET A 80 -1.81 -15.06 2.58
N GLU A 81 -2.75 -15.79 3.14
CA GLU A 81 -3.58 -15.30 4.25
C GLU A 81 -2.80 -14.85 5.48
N LYS A 82 -1.58 -15.35 5.66
CA LYS A 82 -0.77 -15.01 6.84
C LYS A 82 0.19 -13.85 6.59
N ASP A 83 0.20 -13.30 5.40
CA ASP A 83 1.15 -12.23 5.08
C ASP A 83 0.81 -10.95 5.82
N ALA A 84 1.85 -10.28 6.30
CA ALA A 84 1.74 -8.96 6.93
C ALA A 84 2.14 -7.90 5.92
N ILE A 85 1.24 -6.96 5.68
CA ILE A 85 1.44 -5.89 4.71
C ILE A 85 1.65 -4.58 5.45
N THR A 86 2.64 -3.82 5.04
CA THR A 86 2.89 -2.48 5.55
C THR A 86 2.94 -1.51 4.39
N ILE A 87 2.18 -0.43 4.47
CA ILE A 87 2.15 0.60 3.44
C ILE A 87 2.47 1.94 4.08
N ASP A 88 3.48 2.59 3.56
CA ASP A 88 3.89 3.91 4.01
C ASP A 88 3.97 4.83 2.79
N SER A 89 3.60 6.08 2.95
CA SER A 89 3.80 7.07 1.92
C SER A 89 4.80 8.10 2.45
N VAL A 90 5.92 8.21 1.74
CA VAL A 90 6.99 9.12 2.11
C VAL A 90 6.93 10.33 1.18
N ASP A 91 7.07 11.52 1.75
CA ASP A 91 7.10 12.73 0.95
C ASP A 91 8.47 12.81 0.24
N ILE A 92 8.44 12.69 -1.08
CA ILE A 92 9.66 12.76 -1.89
C ILE A 92 10.37 14.12 -1.70
N MET A 93 9.58 15.18 -1.54
CA MET A 93 10.13 16.52 -1.29
C MET A 93 10.90 16.57 0.02
N GLU A 94 10.40 15.91 1.05
CA GLU A 94 11.09 15.85 2.34
C GLU A 94 12.41 15.09 2.20
N ILE A 95 12.40 13.98 1.47
CA ILE A 95 13.62 13.20 1.22
C ILE A 95 14.64 14.05 0.48
N ALA A 96 14.23 14.72 -0.58
CA ALA A 96 15.11 15.56 -1.39
C ALA A 96 15.61 16.77 -0.60
N GLY A 97 14.74 17.39 0.18
CA GLY A 97 15.08 18.54 0.98
C GLY A 97 15.97 18.21 2.18
N GLY A 98 15.80 17.00 2.73
CA GLY A 98 16.60 16.53 3.84
C GLY A 98 17.97 15.98 3.44
N GLY A 99 18.10 15.71 2.16
CA GLY A 99 19.34 15.21 1.60
C GLY A 99 20.31 16.32 1.28
#